data_44c5386bc240ab4c6fe06dca7a6f90c0
#
_entry.id   44c5386bc240ab4c6fe06dca7a6f90c0
#
_cell.length_a   1.000
_cell.length_b   1.000
_cell.length_c   1.000
_cell.angle_alpha   90.00
_cell.angle_beta   90.00
_cell.angle_gamma   90.00
#
_symmetry.space_group_name_H-M   'P 1'
#
loop_
_entity.id
_entity.type
_entity.pdbx_description
1 polymer ?
#
loop_
_entity_poly.entity_id
_entity_poly.type
_entity_poly.pdbx_seq_one_letter_code
_entity_poly.pdbx_strand_id
1 'polypeptide(L)'
;QTITILDGIKSRLKKNQVVTFNGCDLVNDQVLNSYFDQCSMDGKMGFKGTFWNNRKMEGKPVVITQEKNPVQVTTYGQHSFAPNVKLVGFSAKYETVFRPKQTDKVLLDVAGCGHYEVYLNGEKKAEHSIWRTTESRIEFQAEKGKEYKIEIRYHEMPNYNADMKFNIGHENPIDYQASLKQL
;
A
#
# COMPACT_ATOMS: atom_id res chain seq x y z
N GLN A 1 34.48 -9.65 2.08
CA GLN A 1 33.25 -10.47 1.97
C GLN A 1 32.62 -10.54 3.36
N THR A 2 31.39 -10.06 3.52
CA THR A 2 30.70 -10.08 4.83
C THR A 2 30.15 -11.49 5.03
N ILE A 3 30.60 -12.16 6.09
CA ILE A 3 30.09 -13.49 6.48
C ILE A 3 28.91 -13.25 7.44
N THR A 4 27.74 -13.75 7.12
CA THR A 4 26.58 -13.67 8.02
C THR A 4 26.72 -14.68 9.17
N ILE A 5 25.97 -14.46 10.27
CA ILE A 5 25.92 -15.42 11.39
C ILE A 5 25.48 -16.79 10.89
N LEU A 6 24.50 -16.84 9.98
CA LEU A 6 24.01 -18.08 9.37
C LEU A 6 25.10 -18.81 8.57
N ASP A 7 25.92 -18.08 7.79
CA ASP A 7 27.04 -18.67 7.05
C ASP A 7 28.08 -19.23 8.00
N GLY A 8 28.36 -18.53 9.09
CA GLY A 8 29.24 -19.02 10.16
C GLY A 8 28.76 -20.31 10.80
N ILE A 9 27.46 -20.43 11.08
CA ILE A 9 26.85 -21.65 11.62
C ILE A 9 26.94 -22.80 10.59
N LYS A 10 26.54 -22.55 9.34
CA LYS A 10 26.54 -23.53 8.24
C LYS A 10 27.94 -24.06 7.95
N SER A 11 28.98 -23.25 8.14
CA SER A 11 30.40 -23.69 7.94
C SER A 11 30.91 -24.67 8.99
N ARG A 12 30.25 -24.72 10.16
CA ARG A 12 30.65 -25.54 11.30
C ARG A 12 29.84 -26.83 11.48
N LEU A 13 28.64 -26.87 10.92
CA LEU A 13 27.68 -27.96 11.08
C LEU A 13 27.46 -28.71 9.77
N LYS A 14 27.10 -29.99 9.87
CA LYS A 14 26.69 -30.76 8.69
C LYS A 14 25.39 -30.23 8.15
N LYS A 15 25.17 -30.35 6.82
CA LYS A 15 24.00 -29.79 6.10
C LYS A 15 22.64 -30.17 6.70
N ASN A 16 22.53 -31.36 7.30
CA ASN A 16 21.32 -31.87 7.95
C ASN A 16 21.16 -31.42 9.43
N GLN A 17 22.11 -30.68 9.98
CA GLN A 17 22.07 -30.15 11.35
C GLN A 17 21.64 -28.69 11.41
N VAL A 18 21.42 -28.04 10.26
CA VAL A 18 20.98 -26.65 10.18
C VAL A 18 19.65 -26.61 9.46
N VAL A 19 18.61 -26.35 10.22
CA VAL A 19 17.27 -26.03 9.70
C VAL A 19 17.09 -24.53 9.83
N THR A 20 16.84 -23.85 8.72
CA THR A 20 16.51 -22.43 8.73
C THR A 20 15.01 -22.27 8.59
N PHE A 21 14.43 -21.47 9.45
CA PHE A 21 13.03 -21.20 9.50
C PHE A 21 12.81 -19.68 9.60
N ASN A 22 12.00 -19.12 8.72
CA ASN A 22 11.51 -17.75 8.85
C ASN A 22 10.35 -17.77 9.82
N GLY A 23 10.58 -17.43 11.08
CA GLY A 23 9.60 -17.55 12.16
C GLY A 23 8.32 -16.76 11.94
N CYS A 24 8.46 -15.50 11.57
CA CYS A 24 7.36 -14.66 11.10
C CYS A 24 7.95 -13.50 10.29
N ASP A 25 7.23 -13.04 9.31
CA ASP A 25 7.56 -11.79 8.67
C ASP A 25 7.24 -10.65 9.63
N LEU A 26 8.28 -9.94 10.07
CA LEU A 26 8.15 -8.75 10.91
C LEU A 26 7.55 -7.57 10.12
N VAL A 27 7.42 -7.71 8.83
CA VAL A 27 6.83 -6.73 7.93
C VAL A 27 5.41 -7.17 7.63
N ASN A 28 4.45 -6.38 8.10
CA ASN A 28 3.03 -6.53 7.81
C ASN A 28 2.71 -6.19 6.34
N ASP A 29 3.38 -6.81 5.40
CA ASP A 29 2.96 -6.74 4.01
C ASP A 29 1.78 -7.70 3.82
N GLN A 30 0.58 -7.14 4.00
CA GLN A 30 -0.70 -7.84 3.85
C GLN A 30 -0.92 -8.32 2.41
N VAL A 31 -0.26 -7.67 1.45
CA VAL A 31 -0.32 -8.01 0.03
C VAL A 31 0.99 -8.65 -0.40
N LEU A 32 0.94 -9.96 -0.68
CA LEU A 32 2.12 -10.72 -1.12
C LEU A 32 2.52 -10.39 -2.56
N ASN A 33 1.53 -10.43 -3.47
CA ASN A 33 1.74 -10.17 -4.89
C ASN A 33 0.95 -8.92 -5.29
N SER A 34 1.67 -7.84 -5.54
CA SER A 34 1.05 -6.59 -5.98
C SER A 34 0.49 -6.70 -7.40
N TYR A 35 -0.71 -6.15 -7.61
CA TYR A 35 -1.40 -6.07 -8.89
C TYR A 35 -1.37 -4.65 -9.48
N PHE A 36 -0.41 -3.82 -9.10
CA PHE A 36 -0.24 -2.48 -9.66
C PHE A 36 -0.06 -2.49 -11.18
N ASP A 37 0.53 -3.55 -11.74
CA ASP A 37 0.65 -3.77 -13.18
C ASP A 37 -0.68 -4.06 -13.89
N GLN A 38 -1.75 -4.35 -13.13
CA GLN A 38 -3.11 -4.57 -13.61
C GLN A 38 -4.01 -3.33 -13.40
N CYS A 39 -3.44 -2.27 -12.84
CA CYS A 39 -4.07 -0.99 -12.62
C CYS A 39 -3.68 -0.02 -13.74
N SER A 40 -4.62 0.81 -14.20
CA SER A 40 -4.30 1.90 -15.15
C SER A 40 -5.32 3.02 -15.09
N MET A 41 -4.84 4.24 -15.33
CA MET A 41 -5.67 5.44 -15.44
C MET A 41 -5.17 6.30 -16.60
N ASP A 42 -6.08 6.82 -17.42
CA ASP A 42 -5.78 7.64 -18.59
C ASP A 42 -4.73 6.99 -19.54
N GLY A 43 -4.81 5.66 -19.72
CA GLY A 43 -3.90 4.88 -20.57
C GLY A 43 -2.50 4.64 -19.98
N LYS A 44 -2.25 5.04 -18.73
CA LYS A 44 -0.99 4.84 -18.01
C LYS A 44 -1.13 3.82 -16.90
N MET A 45 -0.15 2.92 -16.77
CA MET A 45 -0.13 1.88 -15.74
C MET A 45 -0.01 2.47 -14.33
N GLY A 46 -0.75 1.89 -13.37
CA GLY A 46 -0.73 2.23 -11.96
C GLY A 46 -1.84 3.19 -11.55
N PHE A 47 -1.60 3.96 -10.48
CA PHE A 47 -2.53 4.96 -9.97
C PHE A 47 -2.13 6.36 -10.42
N LYS A 48 -3.11 7.16 -10.81
CA LYS A 48 -2.96 8.59 -11.00
C LYS A 48 -3.08 9.29 -9.66
N GLY A 49 -2.02 9.94 -9.20
CA GLY A 49 -2.01 10.81 -8.03
C GLY A 49 -2.27 12.26 -8.45
N THR A 50 -3.24 12.91 -7.81
CA THR A 50 -3.54 14.33 -8.02
C THR A 50 -3.45 15.05 -6.69
N PHE A 51 -2.69 16.16 -6.62
CA PHE A 51 -2.37 16.84 -5.37
C PHE A 51 -2.74 18.32 -5.39
N TRP A 52 -3.22 18.82 -4.24
CA TRP A 52 -3.56 20.22 -4.01
C TRP A 52 -2.89 20.74 -2.74
N ASN A 53 -2.50 22.02 -2.75
CA ASN A 53 -2.01 22.73 -1.58
C ASN A 53 -3.17 23.34 -0.75
N ASN A 54 -4.25 22.60 -0.63
CA ASN A 54 -5.40 22.85 0.27
C ASN A 54 -6.04 21.51 0.65
N ARG A 55 -6.79 21.45 1.76
CA ARG A 55 -7.43 20.22 2.27
C ARG A 55 -8.71 19.82 1.54
N LYS A 56 -9.25 20.70 0.67
CA LYS A 56 -10.57 20.52 0.06
C LYS A 56 -10.52 19.94 -1.34
N MET A 57 -9.33 19.71 -1.92
CA MET A 57 -9.14 19.28 -3.32
C MET A 57 -9.73 20.28 -4.33
N GLU A 58 -9.72 21.57 -3.98
CA GLU A 58 -10.31 22.63 -4.79
C GLU A 58 -9.27 23.33 -5.67
N GLY A 59 -9.76 23.83 -6.82
CA GLY A 59 -8.94 24.59 -7.77
C GLY A 59 -8.00 23.74 -8.61
N LYS A 60 -7.00 24.39 -9.21
CA LYS A 60 -6.02 23.72 -10.05
C LYS A 60 -5.08 22.86 -9.21
N PRO A 61 -4.85 21.59 -9.56
CA PRO A 61 -3.85 20.75 -8.92
C PRO A 61 -2.44 21.35 -9.02
N VAL A 62 -1.64 21.14 -7.98
CA VAL A 62 -0.24 21.55 -7.96
C VAL A 62 0.61 20.62 -8.81
N VAL A 63 0.33 19.32 -8.71
CA VAL A 63 1.04 18.28 -9.47
C VAL A 63 0.12 17.09 -9.68
N ILE A 64 0.35 16.39 -10.78
CA ILE A 64 -0.25 15.10 -11.11
C ILE A 64 0.89 14.11 -11.31
N THR A 65 0.84 12.98 -10.62
CA THR A 65 1.84 11.91 -10.69
C THR A 65 1.24 10.64 -11.28
N GLN A 66 2.10 9.67 -11.56
CA GLN A 66 1.71 8.32 -11.97
C GLN A 66 2.47 7.33 -11.10
N GLU A 67 1.76 6.73 -10.15
CA GLU A 67 2.31 5.75 -9.22
C GLU A 67 2.28 4.36 -9.87
N LYS A 68 3.45 3.83 -10.18
CA LYS A 68 3.59 2.52 -10.86
C LYS A 68 3.82 1.37 -9.90
N ASN A 69 4.09 1.67 -8.65
CA ASN A 69 4.38 0.74 -7.56
C ASN A 69 3.49 1.05 -6.36
N PRO A 70 3.40 0.14 -5.37
CA PRO A 70 2.75 0.42 -4.10
C PRO A 70 3.21 1.75 -3.52
N VAL A 71 2.26 2.53 -3.06
CA VAL A 71 2.53 3.87 -2.52
C VAL A 71 2.94 3.77 -1.06
N GLN A 72 4.01 4.47 -0.73
CA GLN A 72 4.43 4.71 0.64
C GLN A 72 5.06 6.09 0.73
N VAL A 73 4.34 7.05 1.29
CA VAL A 73 4.75 8.45 1.42
C VAL A 73 4.50 8.96 2.82
N THR A 74 5.37 9.83 3.30
CA THR A 74 5.27 10.42 4.64
C THR A 74 5.85 11.82 4.66
N THR A 75 5.33 12.69 5.53
CA THR A 75 5.95 13.99 5.81
C THR A 75 6.99 13.91 6.93
N TYR A 76 7.21 12.76 7.51
CA TYR A 76 8.28 12.54 8.48
C TYR A 76 9.65 12.87 7.85
N GLY A 77 10.50 13.58 8.57
CA GLY A 77 11.79 14.05 8.02
C GLY A 77 11.66 15.18 6.99
N GLN A 78 10.53 15.89 6.97
CA GLN A 78 10.23 17.02 6.05
C GLN A 78 10.21 16.63 4.57
N HIS A 79 9.74 15.42 4.27
CA HIS A 79 9.47 14.98 2.89
C HIS A 79 8.06 15.38 2.47
N SER A 80 7.90 15.88 1.25
CA SER A 80 6.58 16.12 0.66
C SER A 80 6.05 14.86 -0.03
N PHE A 81 4.73 14.70 -0.10
CA PHE A 81 4.09 13.56 -0.81
C PHE A 81 4.41 13.53 -2.30
N ALA A 82 4.59 14.69 -2.91
CA ALA A 82 4.98 14.83 -4.31
C ALA A 82 5.69 16.19 -4.53
N PRO A 83 6.39 16.41 -5.65
CA PRO A 83 7.04 17.68 -5.94
C PRO A 83 6.09 18.87 -5.83
N ASN A 84 6.54 19.94 -5.16
CA ASN A 84 5.78 21.18 -4.93
C ASN A 84 4.53 21.05 -4.04
N VAL A 85 4.26 19.89 -3.45
CA VAL A 85 3.22 19.73 -2.44
C VAL A 85 3.75 20.22 -1.11
N LYS A 86 2.94 21.03 -0.41
CA LYS A 86 3.28 21.55 0.94
C LYS A 86 3.34 20.39 1.95
N LEU A 87 4.07 20.59 3.04
CA LEU A 87 4.13 19.63 4.14
C LEU A 87 2.85 19.66 5.00
N VAL A 88 2.14 20.79 4.98
CA VAL A 88 0.90 21.01 5.72
C VAL A 88 -0.14 21.71 4.83
N GLY A 89 -1.42 21.50 5.10
CA GLY A 89 -2.49 22.13 4.34
C GLY A 89 -2.65 21.59 2.93
N PHE A 90 -2.40 20.29 2.72
CA PHE A 90 -2.51 19.65 1.41
C PHE A 90 -3.54 18.51 1.40
N SER A 91 -3.89 18.09 0.20
CA SER A 91 -4.69 16.90 -0.06
C SER A 91 -4.19 16.16 -1.29
N ALA A 92 -4.54 14.88 -1.36
CA ALA A 92 -4.22 13.98 -2.47
C ALA A 92 -5.45 13.15 -2.84
N LYS A 93 -5.56 12.85 -4.13
CA LYS A 93 -6.51 11.86 -4.66
C LYS A 93 -5.76 10.88 -5.54
N TYR A 94 -5.89 9.59 -5.25
CA TYR A 94 -5.34 8.51 -6.06
C TYR A 94 -6.47 7.78 -6.75
N GLU A 95 -6.37 7.59 -8.06
CA GLU A 95 -7.41 6.99 -8.89
C GLU A 95 -6.83 5.94 -9.82
N THR A 96 -7.54 4.84 -10.00
CA THR A 96 -7.21 3.82 -11.00
C THR A 96 -8.42 3.04 -11.44
N VAL A 97 -8.28 2.33 -12.55
CA VAL A 97 -9.15 1.21 -12.93
C VAL A 97 -8.33 -0.06 -12.87
N PHE A 98 -8.68 -0.93 -11.96
CA PHE A 98 -8.09 -2.26 -11.81
C PHE A 98 -8.79 -3.23 -12.76
N ARG A 99 -7.99 -3.98 -13.55
CA ARG A 99 -8.46 -4.97 -14.54
C ARG A 99 -7.78 -6.30 -14.27
N PRO A 100 -8.44 -7.20 -13.49
CA PRO A 100 -7.83 -8.46 -13.08
C PRO A 100 -7.57 -9.37 -14.28
N LYS A 101 -6.35 -9.91 -14.35
CA LYS A 101 -5.95 -10.91 -15.37
C LYS A 101 -6.53 -12.29 -15.09
N GLN A 102 -6.95 -12.53 -13.86
CA GLN A 102 -7.62 -13.76 -13.40
C GLN A 102 -8.69 -13.43 -12.37
N THR A 103 -9.64 -14.34 -12.17
CA THR A 103 -10.60 -14.23 -11.06
C THR A 103 -9.88 -14.57 -9.77
N ASP A 104 -9.92 -13.67 -8.78
CA ASP A 104 -9.18 -13.81 -7.53
C ASP A 104 -9.85 -13.07 -6.38
N LYS A 105 -9.55 -13.50 -5.14
CA LYS A 105 -9.83 -12.72 -3.94
C LYS A 105 -8.73 -11.67 -3.78
N VAL A 106 -9.09 -10.42 -3.88
CA VAL A 106 -8.17 -9.28 -3.89
C VAL A 106 -8.29 -8.50 -2.59
N LEU A 107 -7.15 -8.10 -2.06
CA LEU A 107 -7.03 -7.17 -0.96
C LEU A 107 -6.54 -5.81 -1.48
N LEU A 108 -7.30 -4.76 -1.20
CA LEU A 108 -6.83 -3.38 -1.22
C LEU A 108 -6.51 -2.98 0.21
N ASP A 109 -5.21 -2.89 0.51
CA ASP A 109 -4.69 -2.50 1.80
C ASP A 109 -4.32 -1.02 1.78
N VAL A 110 -4.92 -0.23 2.68
CA VAL A 110 -4.71 1.22 2.78
C VAL A 110 -4.43 1.58 4.23
N ALA A 111 -3.33 2.26 4.49
CA ALA A 111 -2.99 2.78 5.80
C ALA A 111 -2.58 4.25 5.72
N GLY A 112 -2.96 5.04 6.72
CA GLY A 112 -2.60 6.45 6.73
C GLY A 112 -2.82 7.13 8.07
N CYS A 113 -2.05 8.19 8.30
CA CYS A 113 -2.26 9.16 9.37
C CYS A 113 -2.82 10.44 8.75
N GLY A 114 -4.03 10.80 9.14
CA GLY A 114 -4.77 11.90 8.55
C GLY A 114 -6.23 11.55 8.35
N HIS A 115 -6.89 12.25 7.46
CA HIS A 115 -8.20 11.86 6.99
C HIS A 115 -8.06 11.15 5.64
N TYR A 116 -8.61 9.94 5.53
CA TYR A 116 -8.71 9.28 4.23
C TYR A 116 -10.03 8.55 4.04
N GLU A 117 -10.45 8.48 2.80
CA GLU A 117 -11.63 7.76 2.34
C GLU A 117 -11.21 6.82 1.20
N VAL A 118 -11.78 5.62 1.18
CA VAL A 118 -11.54 4.63 0.13
C VAL A 118 -12.84 4.26 -0.54
N TYR A 119 -12.86 4.35 -1.86
CA TYR A 119 -14.02 4.02 -2.69
C TYR A 119 -13.69 2.88 -3.64
N LEU A 120 -14.62 1.95 -3.77
CA LEU A 120 -14.61 0.88 -4.77
C LEU A 120 -15.90 0.97 -5.59
N ASN A 121 -15.77 1.18 -6.90
CA ASN A 121 -16.89 1.39 -7.83
C ASN A 121 -17.87 2.51 -7.39
N GLY A 122 -17.33 3.57 -6.77
CA GLY A 122 -18.09 4.70 -6.27
C GLY A 122 -18.74 4.49 -4.89
N GLU A 123 -18.69 3.29 -4.34
CA GLU A 123 -19.17 3.00 -2.99
C GLU A 123 -18.04 3.23 -1.97
N LYS A 124 -18.31 4.00 -0.92
CA LYS A 124 -17.34 4.21 0.17
C LYS A 124 -17.18 2.91 0.98
N LYS A 125 -15.98 2.38 1.03
CA LYS A 125 -15.63 1.16 1.75
C LYS A 125 -14.94 1.40 3.09
N ALA A 126 -14.22 2.53 3.21
CA ALA A 126 -13.58 2.93 4.46
C ALA A 126 -13.50 4.45 4.56
N GLU A 127 -13.49 4.94 5.81
CA GLU A 127 -13.23 6.33 6.16
C GLU A 127 -12.55 6.39 7.52
N HIS A 128 -11.44 7.10 7.62
CA HIS A 128 -10.76 7.38 8.87
C HIS A 128 -10.36 8.84 8.96
N SER A 129 -10.46 9.38 10.17
CA SER A 129 -10.03 10.74 10.48
C SER A 129 -9.35 10.73 11.84
N ILE A 130 -8.07 10.40 11.87
CA ILE A 130 -7.34 10.18 13.12
C ILE A 130 -5.86 10.57 12.99
N TRP A 131 -5.28 11.06 14.09
CA TRP A 131 -3.91 11.56 14.19
C TRP A 131 -2.82 10.47 14.19
N ARG A 132 -3.20 9.21 14.22
CA ARG A 132 -2.29 8.05 14.16
C ARG A 132 -2.55 7.23 12.91
N THR A 133 -1.56 6.49 12.46
CA THR A 133 -1.72 5.56 11.33
C THR A 133 -2.78 4.52 11.64
N THR A 134 -3.76 4.43 10.76
CA THR A 134 -4.87 3.48 10.81
C THR A 134 -4.92 2.71 9.51
N GLU A 135 -5.22 1.42 9.60
CA GLU A 135 -5.28 0.51 8.46
C GLU A 135 -6.72 0.17 8.10
N SER A 136 -7.00 0.08 6.81
CA SER A 136 -8.24 -0.44 6.22
C SER A 136 -7.92 -1.55 5.25
N ARG A 137 -8.54 -2.70 5.47
CA ARG A 137 -8.43 -3.89 4.63
C ARG A 137 -9.74 -4.08 3.87
N ILE A 138 -9.73 -3.82 2.58
CA ILE A 138 -10.90 -3.95 1.71
C ILE A 138 -10.72 -5.19 0.84
N GLU A 139 -11.42 -6.26 1.21
CA GLU A 139 -11.42 -7.52 0.48
C GLU A 139 -12.60 -7.57 -0.49
N PHE A 140 -12.35 -8.04 -1.70
CA PHE A 140 -13.40 -8.23 -2.69
C PHE A 140 -13.05 -9.34 -3.69
N GLN A 141 -14.07 -9.98 -4.23
CA GLN A 141 -13.91 -10.93 -5.31
C GLN A 141 -13.79 -10.18 -6.64
N ALA A 142 -12.60 -10.22 -7.23
CA ALA A 142 -12.35 -9.65 -8.54
C ALA A 142 -12.50 -10.70 -9.63
N GLU A 143 -13.31 -10.43 -10.64
CA GLU A 143 -13.58 -11.36 -11.75
C GLU A 143 -12.80 -10.92 -12.98
N LYS A 144 -12.12 -11.87 -13.62
CA LYS A 144 -11.42 -11.63 -14.88
C LYS A 144 -12.33 -10.97 -15.92
N GLY A 145 -11.84 -9.90 -16.54
CA GLY A 145 -12.55 -9.16 -17.59
C GLY A 145 -13.50 -8.08 -17.07
N LYS A 146 -13.69 -7.96 -15.75
CA LYS A 146 -14.40 -6.83 -15.16
C LYS A 146 -13.44 -5.68 -14.82
N GLU A 147 -14.02 -4.49 -14.68
CA GLU A 147 -13.30 -3.29 -14.27
C GLU A 147 -13.75 -2.88 -12.88
N TYR A 148 -12.77 -2.51 -12.04
CA TYR A 148 -13.00 -2.03 -10.69
C TYR A 148 -12.38 -0.64 -10.56
N LYS A 149 -13.22 0.38 -10.38
CA LYS A 149 -12.78 1.75 -10.14
C LYS A 149 -12.39 1.90 -8.68
N ILE A 150 -11.16 2.32 -8.43
CA ILE A 150 -10.63 2.55 -7.09
C ILE A 150 -10.27 4.02 -6.96
N GLU A 151 -10.73 4.65 -5.89
CA GLU A 151 -10.39 6.02 -5.54
C GLU A 151 -10.02 6.09 -4.05
N ILE A 152 -8.89 6.72 -3.74
CA ILE A 152 -8.46 7.02 -2.38
C ILE A 152 -8.32 8.53 -2.29
N ARG A 153 -9.06 9.15 -1.37
CA ARG A 153 -8.95 10.57 -1.03
C ARG A 153 -8.21 10.70 0.27
N TYR A 154 -7.33 11.68 0.35
CA TYR A 154 -6.54 11.95 1.53
C TYR A 154 -6.40 13.45 1.78
N HIS A 155 -6.48 13.87 3.03
CA HIS A 155 -5.94 15.16 3.45
C HIS A 155 -5.26 15.06 4.80
N GLU A 156 -4.20 15.84 4.98
CA GLU A 156 -3.45 15.84 6.22
C GLU A 156 -4.28 16.47 7.37
N MET A 157 -3.95 16.08 8.61
CA MET A 157 -4.52 16.68 9.80
C MET A 157 -3.57 17.77 10.36
N PRO A 158 -4.11 18.90 10.83
CA PRO A 158 -3.30 19.96 11.42
C PRO A 158 -2.44 19.45 12.58
N ASN A 159 -1.16 19.89 12.61
CA ASN A 159 -0.20 19.62 13.69
C ASN A 159 0.28 18.17 13.82
N TYR A 160 0.02 17.31 12.83
CA TYR A 160 0.50 15.94 12.82
C TYR A 160 1.29 15.65 11.53
N ASN A 161 2.18 14.66 11.60
CA ASN A 161 2.80 14.16 10.39
C ASN A 161 1.77 13.40 9.58
N ALA A 162 1.82 13.59 8.27
CA ALA A 162 1.02 12.86 7.32
C ALA A 162 1.75 11.61 6.88
N ASP A 163 1.06 10.49 6.75
CA ASP A 163 1.54 9.32 6.03
C ASP A 163 0.40 8.68 5.23
N MET A 164 0.77 8.00 4.15
CA MET A 164 -0.14 7.21 3.32
C MET A 164 0.64 6.04 2.73
N LYS A 165 0.11 4.85 2.96
CA LYS A 165 0.58 3.60 2.34
C LYS A 165 -0.62 2.91 1.73
N PHE A 166 -0.49 2.41 0.50
CA PHE A 166 -1.50 1.49 -0.05
C PHE A 166 -0.91 0.54 -1.09
N ASN A 167 -1.48 -0.62 -1.16
CA ASN A 167 -1.20 -1.66 -2.14
C ASN A 167 -2.49 -2.40 -2.51
N ILE A 168 -2.52 -2.99 -3.68
CA ILE A 168 -3.59 -3.88 -4.13
C ILE A 168 -2.96 -5.16 -4.67
N GLY A 169 -3.53 -6.31 -4.32
CA GLY A 169 -3.00 -7.57 -4.80
C GLY A 169 -3.63 -8.79 -4.13
N HIS A 170 -2.95 -9.91 -4.26
CA HIS A 170 -3.35 -11.13 -3.57
C HIS A 170 -3.01 -11.02 -2.08
N GLU A 171 -3.97 -11.38 -1.23
CA GLU A 171 -3.74 -11.46 0.21
C GLU A 171 -2.67 -12.52 0.52
N ASN A 172 -1.74 -12.17 1.40
CA ASN A 172 -0.82 -13.14 1.95
C ASN A 172 -1.43 -13.78 3.21
N PRO A 173 -2.02 -14.98 3.12
CA PRO A 173 -2.44 -15.68 4.32
C PRO A 173 -1.19 -16.14 5.06
N ILE A 174 -0.85 -15.48 6.17
CA ILE A 174 0.17 -15.99 7.09
C ILE A 174 -0.42 -17.21 7.79
N ASP A 175 -0.14 -18.39 7.27
CA ASP A 175 -0.50 -19.63 7.95
C ASP A 175 0.52 -19.92 9.06
N TYR A 176 0.30 -19.32 10.23
CA TYR A 176 1.11 -19.57 11.43
C TYR A 176 1.12 -21.05 11.83
N GLN A 177 0.06 -21.79 11.55
CA GLN A 177 -0.05 -23.22 11.90
C GLN A 177 0.80 -24.07 10.95
N ALA A 178 0.83 -23.77 9.67
CA ALA A 178 1.73 -24.43 8.73
C ALA A 178 3.19 -24.12 9.05
N SER A 179 3.48 -22.88 9.45
CA SER A 179 4.82 -22.45 9.87
C SER A 179 5.29 -23.18 11.13
N LEU A 180 4.43 -23.36 12.13
CA LEU A 180 4.75 -24.10 13.37
C LEU A 180 4.96 -25.61 13.15
N LYS A 181 4.32 -26.20 12.14
CA LYS A 181 4.52 -27.63 11.81
C LYS A 181 5.86 -27.94 11.14
N GLN A 182 6.64 -26.92 10.74
CA GLN A 182 7.97 -27.06 10.18
C GLN A 182 9.08 -27.04 11.25
N LEU A 183 8.72 -26.79 12.51
CA LEU A 183 9.61 -26.88 13.67
C LEU A 183 9.63 -28.30 14.24
#